data_8490751c58d27f9db43f0f79d452fdb9
#
_entry.id   8490751c58d27f9db43f0f79d452fdb9
#
_cell.length_a   1.000
_cell.length_b   1.000
_cell.length_c   1.000
_cell.angle_alpha   90.00
_cell.angle_beta   90.00
_cell.angle_gamma   90.00
#
_symmetry.space_group_name_H-M   'P 1'
#
loop_
_entity.id
_entity.type
_entity.pdbx_description
1 polymer ?
#
loop_
_entity_poly.entity_id
_entity_poly.type
_entity_poly.pdbx_seq_one_letter_code
_entity_poly.pdbx_strand_id
1 'polypeptide(L)'
;DGLLIRETKFRKTRLVPVHESTRDALRRYLVLRRKIGGADPHLFVISTGDPTDRSAISKRFVQLTRKVGLRGPKGESGPRFHDLRHSFAVRSFETCGEGADDVRRHMTALSTYLGHANPHDTYWYLEATPKIYRQIAQAAEALHHGRAV
;
A
#
# COMPACT_ATOMS: atom_id res chain seq x y z
N ASP A 1 15.53 1.72 -10.60
CA ASP A 1 15.50 2.34 -9.26
C ASP A 1 14.35 1.78 -8.42
N GLY A 2 14.66 1.21 -7.26
CA GLY A 2 13.67 0.58 -6.39
C GLY A 2 14.25 0.13 -5.06
N LEU A 3 13.41 -0.43 -4.20
CA LEU A 3 13.79 -1.05 -2.95
C LEU A 3 13.92 -2.56 -3.14
N LEU A 4 15.10 -3.09 -2.88
CA LEU A 4 15.30 -4.53 -2.81
C LEU A 4 14.88 -5.03 -1.44
N ILE A 5 13.74 -5.69 -1.36
CA ILE A 5 13.20 -6.29 -0.13
C ILE A 5 13.63 -7.74 -0.10
N ARG A 6 14.46 -8.09 0.88
CA ARG A 6 15.06 -9.43 1.01
C ARG A 6 14.36 -10.23 2.10
N GLU A 7 14.36 -11.56 1.93
CA GLU A 7 13.99 -12.54 2.95
C GLU A 7 12.66 -12.24 3.69
N THR A 8 11.65 -11.85 2.93
CA THR A 8 10.30 -11.68 3.46
C THR A 8 9.69 -13.04 3.84
N LYS A 9 8.44 -13.07 4.26
CA LYS A 9 7.68 -14.30 4.50
C LYS A 9 7.87 -15.27 3.32
N PHE A 10 8.24 -16.52 3.60
CA PHE A 10 8.63 -17.55 2.62
C PHE A 10 9.97 -17.28 1.90
N ARG A 11 10.91 -16.56 2.52
CA ARG A 11 12.25 -16.22 1.96
C ARG A 11 12.22 -15.58 0.56
N LYS A 12 11.12 -14.90 0.25
CA LYS A 12 10.99 -14.21 -1.04
C LYS A 12 11.77 -12.91 -1.04
N THR A 13 12.52 -12.69 -2.14
CA THR A 13 13.19 -11.41 -2.42
C THR A 13 12.52 -10.77 -3.62
N ARG A 14 12.26 -9.47 -3.56
CA ARG A 14 11.66 -8.73 -4.68
C ARG A 14 12.20 -7.31 -4.78
N LEU A 15 12.27 -6.81 -6.00
CA LEU A 15 12.49 -5.40 -6.26
C LEU A 15 11.14 -4.68 -6.30
N VAL A 16 10.98 -3.68 -5.45
CA VAL A 16 9.79 -2.83 -5.42
C VAL A 16 10.16 -1.49 -6.03
N PRO A 17 9.64 -1.16 -7.23
CA PRO A 17 9.87 0.14 -7.83
C PRO A 17 9.25 1.23 -6.95
N VAL A 18 9.88 2.38 -6.87
CA VAL A 18 9.39 3.52 -6.09
C VAL A 18 9.24 4.74 -6.99
N HIS A 19 8.21 5.53 -6.71
CA HIS A 19 8.00 6.80 -7.39
C HIS A 19 9.17 7.76 -7.13
N GLU A 20 9.41 8.66 -8.06
CA GLU A 20 10.53 9.61 -8.00
C GLU A 20 10.57 10.43 -6.71
N SER A 21 9.43 10.94 -6.26
CA SER A 21 9.33 11.68 -5.01
C SER A 21 9.74 10.85 -3.77
N THR A 22 9.42 9.55 -3.76
CA THR A 22 9.83 8.62 -2.71
C THR A 22 11.33 8.35 -2.78
N ARG A 23 11.88 8.17 -3.97
CA ARG A 23 13.31 8.01 -4.20
C ARG A 23 14.08 9.22 -3.65
N ASP A 24 13.62 10.42 -3.94
CA ASP A 24 14.30 11.64 -3.49
C ASP A 24 14.19 11.84 -1.97
N ALA A 25 13.05 11.49 -1.39
CA ALA A 25 12.89 11.46 0.07
C ALA A 25 13.86 10.46 0.72
N LEU A 26 14.00 9.26 0.15
CA LEU A 26 14.95 8.26 0.62
C LEU A 26 16.40 8.71 0.47
N ARG A 27 16.76 9.36 -0.63
CA ARG A 27 18.10 9.92 -0.82
C ARG A 27 18.45 10.96 0.26
N ARG A 28 17.52 11.88 0.55
CA ARG A 28 17.69 12.86 1.65
C ARG A 28 17.84 12.16 2.99
N TYR A 29 17.02 11.16 3.27
CA TYR A 29 17.12 10.38 4.48
C TYR A 29 18.47 9.65 4.60
N LEU A 30 18.97 9.04 3.53
CA LEU A 30 20.26 8.35 3.54
C LEU A 30 21.44 9.28 3.86
N VAL A 31 21.38 10.55 3.47
CA VAL A 31 22.39 11.55 3.88
C VAL A 31 22.36 11.75 5.41
N LEU A 32 21.17 11.85 5.99
CA LEU A 32 21.00 11.96 7.45
C LEU A 32 21.42 10.65 8.15
N ARG A 33 21.03 9.51 7.58
CA ARG A 33 21.38 8.18 8.11
C ARG A 33 22.89 7.98 8.25
N ARG A 34 23.67 8.44 7.28
CA ARG A 34 25.15 8.38 7.32
C ARG A 34 25.73 9.23 8.44
N LYS A 35 25.10 10.38 8.76
CA LYS A 35 25.54 11.25 9.87
C LYS A 35 25.22 10.67 11.23
N ILE A 36 24.11 9.94 11.38
CA ILE A 36 23.76 9.25 12.62
C ILE A 36 24.80 8.17 12.94
N GLY A 37 25.40 7.52 11.92
CA GLY A 37 26.33 6.43 12.11
C GLY A 37 25.65 5.14 12.57
N GLY A 38 26.40 4.30 13.29
CA GLY A 38 25.93 3.00 13.77
C GLY A 38 26.24 1.86 12.79
N ALA A 39 26.48 0.67 13.35
CA ALA A 39 26.81 -0.54 12.60
C ALA A 39 25.57 -1.32 12.14
N ASP A 40 24.37 -0.87 12.51
CA ASP A 40 23.13 -1.56 12.22
C ASP A 40 22.81 -1.55 10.71
N PRO A 41 22.54 -2.71 10.08
CA PRO A 41 22.30 -2.80 8.65
C PRO A 41 20.90 -2.36 8.23
N HIS A 42 19.99 -2.07 9.16
CA HIS A 42 18.63 -1.65 8.82
C HIS A 42 18.62 -0.29 8.14
N LEU A 43 17.75 -0.16 7.14
CA LEU A 43 17.58 1.11 6.43
C LEU A 43 17.08 2.20 7.37
N PHE A 44 16.05 1.93 8.16
CA PHE A 44 15.45 2.90 9.07
C PHE A 44 15.94 2.69 10.50
N VAL A 45 16.48 3.75 11.08
CA VAL A 45 17.01 3.79 12.45
C VAL A 45 16.48 5.00 13.19
N ILE A 46 16.53 4.95 14.51
CA ILE A 46 16.29 6.09 15.39
C ILE A 46 17.56 6.96 15.52
N SER A 47 17.48 8.05 16.25
CA SER A 47 18.60 9.02 16.42
C SER A 47 19.85 8.43 17.08
N THR A 48 19.72 7.33 17.80
CA THR A 48 20.86 6.59 18.41
C THR A 48 21.54 5.63 17.44
N GLY A 49 20.99 5.41 16.24
CA GLY A 49 21.51 4.45 15.27
C GLY A 49 20.91 3.04 15.39
N ASP A 50 20.06 2.81 16.39
CA ASP A 50 19.37 1.53 16.59
C ASP A 50 18.21 1.35 15.58
N PRO A 51 17.82 0.10 15.26
CA PRO A 51 16.71 -0.16 14.35
C PRO A 51 15.39 0.40 14.88
N THR A 52 14.56 0.90 13.97
CA THR A 52 13.25 1.43 14.33
C THR A 52 12.29 0.29 14.69
N ASP A 53 11.70 0.34 15.87
CA ASP A 53 10.67 -0.61 16.29
C ASP A 53 9.33 -0.37 15.57
N ARG A 54 8.68 -1.45 15.17
CA ARG A 54 7.38 -1.44 14.50
C ARG A 54 6.28 -0.78 15.36
N SER A 55 6.30 -1.00 16.66
CA SER A 55 5.31 -0.42 17.58
C SER A 55 5.49 1.09 17.69
N ALA A 56 6.74 1.57 17.69
CA ALA A 56 7.06 2.99 17.68
C ALA A 56 6.53 3.69 16.41
N ILE A 57 6.72 3.08 15.24
CA ILE A 57 6.16 3.58 13.96
C ILE A 57 4.63 3.69 14.05
N SER A 58 3.98 2.63 14.52
CA SER A 58 2.51 2.60 14.66
C SER A 58 2.00 3.68 15.63
N LYS A 59 2.67 3.88 16.76
CA LYS A 59 2.34 4.93 17.73
C LYS A 59 2.49 6.32 17.11
N ARG A 60 3.59 6.56 16.36
CA ARG A 60 3.81 7.83 15.66
C ARG A 60 2.75 8.09 14.59
N PHE A 61 2.37 7.08 13.83
CA PHE A 61 1.28 7.19 12.86
C PHE A 61 -0.04 7.60 13.53
N VAL A 62 -0.41 6.98 14.65
CA VAL A 62 -1.60 7.33 15.43
C VAL A 62 -1.53 8.78 15.93
N GLN A 63 -0.38 9.25 16.39
CA GLN A 63 -0.20 10.64 16.81
C GLN A 63 -0.39 11.62 15.65
N LEU A 64 0.19 11.31 14.48
CA LEU A 64 0.06 12.12 13.26
C LEU A 64 -1.39 12.18 12.78
N THR A 65 -2.08 11.04 12.70
CA THR A 65 -3.49 10.99 12.26
C THR A 65 -4.43 11.77 13.19
N ARG A 66 -4.15 11.81 14.50
CA ARG A 66 -4.85 12.70 15.44
C ARG A 66 -4.56 14.16 15.16
N LYS A 67 -3.28 14.51 14.98
CA LYS A 67 -2.87 15.89 14.73
C LYS A 67 -3.51 16.48 13.47
N VAL A 68 -3.74 15.67 12.46
CA VAL A 68 -4.37 16.11 11.19
C VAL A 68 -5.90 15.87 11.15
N GLY A 69 -6.53 15.51 12.28
CA GLY A 69 -7.98 15.34 12.39
C GLY A 69 -8.55 14.07 11.76
N LEU A 70 -7.72 13.14 11.31
CA LEU A 70 -8.15 11.85 10.73
C LEU A 70 -8.51 10.79 11.78
N ARG A 71 -8.19 11.04 13.04
CA ARG A 71 -8.50 10.14 14.16
C ARG A 71 -8.93 10.96 15.36
N GLY A 72 -9.98 10.54 16.03
CA GLY A 72 -10.49 11.12 17.26
C GLY A 72 -9.58 10.96 18.48
N PRO A 73 -10.06 11.38 19.66
CA PRO A 73 -9.33 11.30 20.93
C PRO A 73 -8.87 9.87 21.27
N LYS A 74 -8.14 9.75 22.40
CA LYS A 74 -7.67 8.45 22.89
C LYS A 74 -8.89 7.56 23.23
N GLY A 75 -8.91 6.34 22.66
CA GLY A 75 -10.03 5.38 22.79
C GLY A 75 -10.86 5.26 21.52
N GLU A 76 -10.86 6.24 20.63
CA GLU A 76 -11.60 6.15 19.38
C GLU A 76 -10.82 5.41 18.27
N SER A 77 -11.61 4.72 17.44
CA SER A 77 -11.09 4.04 16.24
C SER A 77 -10.65 5.06 15.19
N GLY A 78 -9.81 4.63 14.25
CA GLY A 78 -9.38 5.46 13.14
C GLY A 78 -8.30 4.78 12.31
N PRO A 79 -7.75 5.45 11.30
CA PRO A 79 -6.79 4.87 10.38
C PRO A 79 -5.60 4.23 11.09
N ARG A 80 -5.22 3.05 10.63
CA ARG A 80 -4.02 2.31 11.06
C ARG A 80 -2.93 2.47 10.02
N PHE A 81 -1.69 2.25 10.40
CA PHE A 81 -0.56 2.30 9.47
C PHE A 81 -0.74 1.36 8.26
N HIS A 82 -1.36 0.20 8.47
CA HIS A 82 -1.64 -0.76 7.40
C HIS A 82 -2.70 -0.28 6.40
N ASP A 83 -3.57 0.62 6.79
CA ASP A 83 -4.62 1.15 5.93
C ASP A 83 -4.06 2.04 4.80
N LEU A 84 -2.83 2.55 4.94
CA LEU A 84 -2.11 3.18 3.83
C LEU A 84 -1.90 2.20 2.65
N ARG A 85 -1.61 0.94 2.96
CA ARG A 85 -1.46 -0.11 1.96
C ARG A 85 -2.79 -0.42 1.28
N HIS A 86 -3.89 -0.48 2.06
CA HIS A 86 -5.23 -0.66 1.51
C HIS A 86 -5.60 0.50 0.57
N SER A 87 -5.41 1.74 1.01
CA SER A 87 -5.67 2.93 0.20
C SER A 87 -4.87 2.96 -1.09
N PHE A 88 -3.60 2.56 -1.04
CA PHE A 88 -2.75 2.44 -2.23
C PHE A 88 -3.31 1.40 -3.21
N ALA A 89 -3.67 0.21 -2.71
CA ALA A 89 -4.18 -0.87 -3.54
C ALA A 89 -5.51 -0.48 -4.23
N VAL A 90 -6.45 0.09 -3.48
CA VAL A 90 -7.74 0.55 -4.02
C VAL A 90 -7.53 1.63 -5.09
N ARG A 91 -6.73 2.66 -4.80
CA ARG A 91 -6.43 3.74 -5.76
C ARG A 91 -5.73 3.22 -7.02
N SER A 92 -4.87 2.21 -6.86
CA SER A 92 -4.20 1.57 -7.99
C SER A 92 -5.20 0.92 -8.95
N PHE A 93 -6.28 0.32 -8.43
CA PHE A 93 -7.37 -0.22 -9.28
C PHE A 93 -8.25 0.87 -9.90
N GLU A 94 -8.44 2.00 -9.26
CA GLU A 94 -9.19 3.13 -9.84
C GLU A 94 -8.54 3.68 -11.11
N THR A 95 -7.21 3.54 -11.22
CA THR A 95 -6.42 4.01 -12.36
C THR A 95 -6.13 2.94 -13.41
N CYS A 96 -6.52 1.68 -13.20
CA CYS A 96 -6.32 0.64 -14.21
C CYS A 96 -7.33 0.78 -15.38
N GLY A 97 -6.94 0.21 -16.54
CA GLY A 97 -7.83 0.12 -17.71
C GLY A 97 -9.12 -0.64 -17.42
N GLU A 98 -10.13 -0.49 -18.28
CA GLU A 98 -11.46 -1.06 -18.06
C GLU A 98 -11.63 -2.48 -18.65
N GLY A 99 -10.70 -2.91 -19.50
CA GLY A 99 -10.72 -4.25 -20.09
C GLY A 99 -10.39 -5.34 -19.06
N ALA A 100 -11.03 -6.51 -19.21
CA ALA A 100 -10.78 -7.66 -18.33
C ALA A 100 -9.30 -8.07 -18.30
N ASP A 101 -8.58 -7.94 -19.42
CA ASP A 101 -7.16 -8.24 -19.52
C ASP A 101 -6.30 -7.19 -18.84
N ASP A 102 -6.70 -5.92 -18.85
CA ASP A 102 -6.02 -4.84 -18.14
C ASP A 102 -6.15 -5.06 -16.65
N VAL A 103 -7.35 -5.35 -16.15
CA VAL A 103 -7.61 -5.67 -14.75
C VAL A 103 -6.79 -6.87 -14.29
N ARG A 104 -6.72 -7.94 -15.11
CA ARG A 104 -5.96 -9.15 -14.79
C ARG A 104 -4.45 -8.86 -14.69
N ARG A 105 -3.89 -8.14 -15.68
CA ARG A 105 -2.47 -7.74 -15.68
C ARG A 105 -2.16 -6.85 -14.49
N HIS A 106 -3.01 -5.87 -14.23
CA HIS A 106 -2.86 -4.95 -13.11
C HIS A 106 -2.89 -5.68 -11.76
N MET A 107 -3.81 -6.62 -11.59
CA MET A 107 -3.92 -7.45 -10.40
C MET A 107 -2.65 -8.28 -10.14
N THR A 108 -2.11 -8.91 -11.19
CA THR A 108 -0.87 -9.69 -11.08
C THR A 108 0.30 -8.80 -10.67
N ALA A 109 0.43 -7.63 -11.31
CA ALA A 109 1.47 -6.66 -10.99
C ALA A 109 1.34 -6.14 -9.55
N LEU A 110 0.12 -5.77 -9.13
CA LEU A 110 -0.16 -5.28 -7.78
C LEU A 110 0.10 -6.36 -6.72
N SER A 111 -0.33 -7.60 -6.95
CA SER A 111 -0.07 -8.73 -6.07
C SER A 111 1.43 -8.93 -5.85
N THR A 112 2.21 -8.89 -6.91
CA THR A 112 3.68 -8.97 -6.88
C THR A 112 4.29 -7.78 -6.13
N TYR A 113 3.84 -6.57 -6.43
CA TYR A 113 4.30 -5.34 -5.78
C TYR A 113 4.05 -5.39 -4.27
N LEU A 114 2.83 -5.75 -3.87
CA LEU A 114 2.45 -5.90 -2.48
C LEU A 114 3.13 -7.10 -1.80
N GLY A 115 3.57 -8.10 -2.56
CA GLY A 115 4.22 -9.31 -2.05
C GLY A 115 3.24 -10.28 -1.42
N HIS A 116 2.03 -10.39 -1.96
CA HIS A 116 1.09 -11.42 -1.56
C HIS A 116 1.61 -12.79 -1.99
N ALA A 117 1.48 -13.77 -1.10
CA ALA A 117 1.85 -15.16 -1.41
C ALA A 117 0.79 -15.81 -2.31
N ASN A 118 -0.46 -15.40 -2.14
CA ASN A 118 -1.60 -15.86 -2.92
C ASN A 118 -2.24 -14.65 -3.62
N PRO A 119 -2.46 -14.67 -4.94
CA PRO A 119 -3.19 -13.63 -5.65
C PRO A 119 -4.58 -13.35 -5.07
N HIS A 120 -5.22 -14.35 -4.47
CA HIS A 120 -6.52 -14.22 -3.81
C HIS A 120 -6.53 -13.12 -2.75
N ASP A 121 -5.42 -12.89 -2.05
CA ASP A 121 -5.29 -11.81 -1.07
C ASP A 121 -5.39 -10.41 -1.70
N THR A 122 -5.32 -10.33 -3.05
CA THR A 122 -5.45 -9.08 -3.81
C THR A 122 -6.89 -8.87 -4.29
N TYR A 123 -7.70 -9.93 -4.43
CA TYR A 123 -9.11 -9.84 -4.86
C TYR A 123 -9.96 -9.00 -3.92
N TRP A 124 -9.67 -9.05 -2.62
CA TRP A 124 -10.33 -8.22 -1.63
C TRP A 124 -10.34 -6.72 -1.97
N TYR A 125 -9.29 -6.23 -2.63
CA TYR A 125 -9.21 -4.82 -3.03
C TYR A 125 -10.11 -4.48 -4.23
N LEU A 126 -10.42 -5.45 -5.07
CA LEU A 126 -11.37 -5.29 -6.18
C LEU A 126 -12.78 -5.04 -5.63
N GLU A 127 -13.21 -5.85 -4.66
CA GLU A 127 -14.54 -5.73 -4.04
C GLU A 127 -14.77 -4.36 -3.37
N ALA A 128 -13.71 -3.70 -2.92
CA ALA A 128 -13.77 -2.39 -2.28
C ALA A 128 -13.72 -1.20 -3.23
N THR A 129 -13.70 -1.42 -4.56
CA THR A 129 -13.50 -0.33 -5.52
C THR A 129 -14.83 0.22 -6.05
N PRO A 130 -15.18 1.51 -5.83
CA PRO A 130 -16.43 2.12 -6.33
C PRO A 130 -16.64 1.97 -7.83
N LYS A 131 -15.55 1.88 -8.62
CA LYS A 131 -15.57 1.65 -10.05
C LYS A 131 -16.18 0.30 -10.41
N ILE A 132 -15.79 -0.76 -9.70
CA ILE A 132 -16.32 -2.12 -9.93
C ILE A 132 -17.79 -2.20 -9.54
N TYR A 133 -18.19 -1.59 -8.43
CA TYR A 133 -19.60 -1.51 -8.07
C TYR A 133 -20.44 -0.82 -9.15
N ARG A 134 -19.95 0.27 -9.74
CA ARG A 134 -20.61 0.94 -10.88
C ARG A 134 -20.71 0.04 -12.11
N GLN A 135 -19.65 -0.69 -12.45
CA GLN A 135 -19.67 -1.63 -13.58
C GLN A 135 -20.65 -2.79 -13.36
N ILE A 136 -20.70 -3.33 -12.14
CA ILE A 136 -21.69 -4.37 -11.79
C ILE A 136 -23.12 -3.81 -11.87
N ALA A 137 -23.36 -2.61 -11.36
CA ALA A 137 -24.68 -1.98 -11.43
C ALA A 137 -25.09 -1.75 -12.88
N GLN A 138 -24.21 -1.20 -13.75
CA GLN A 138 -24.46 -1.00 -15.16
C GLN A 138 -24.73 -2.30 -15.91
N ALA A 139 -23.95 -3.36 -15.62
CA ALA A 139 -24.17 -4.67 -16.21
C ALA A 139 -25.51 -5.28 -15.75
N ALA A 140 -25.90 -5.12 -14.52
CA ALA A 140 -27.19 -5.57 -13.99
C ALA A 140 -28.36 -4.81 -14.62
N GLU A 141 -28.24 -3.51 -14.80
CA GLU A 141 -29.24 -2.68 -15.49
C GLU A 141 -29.39 -3.08 -16.97
N ALA A 142 -28.28 -3.30 -17.68
CA ALA A 142 -28.30 -3.76 -19.07
C ALA A 142 -28.99 -5.12 -19.20
N LEU A 143 -28.76 -6.06 -18.30
CA LEU A 143 -29.42 -7.35 -18.25
C LEU A 143 -30.92 -7.22 -17.96
N HIS A 144 -31.30 -6.25 -17.14
CA HIS A 144 -32.71 -6.02 -16.83
C HIS A 144 -33.48 -5.39 -18.02
N HIS A 145 -32.88 -4.44 -18.70
CA HIS A 145 -33.44 -3.79 -19.87
C HIS A 145 -33.44 -4.70 -21.10
N GLY A 146 -32.45 -5.60 -21.25
CA GLY A 146 -32.40 -6.59 -22.35
C GLY A 146 -33.37 -7.77 -22.20
N ARG A 147 -34.08 -7.91 -21.08
CA ARG A 147 -35.13 -8.90 -20.85
C ARG A 147 -36.55 -8.38 -21.07
N ALA A 148 -36.69 -7.13 -21.48
CA ALA A 148 -37.98 -6.48 -21.70
C ALA A 148 -38.34 -6.45 -23.21
N VAL A 149 -38.09 -7.59 -23.97
CA VAL A 149 -38.62 -7.84 -25.32
C VAL A 149 -39.23 -9.23 -25.35
#